data_e78eb934f3373f4c7112e63898fdf3b4
#
_entry.id   e78eb934f3373f4c7112e63898fdf3b4
#
_cell.length_a   1.000
_cell.length_b   1.000
_cell.length_c   1.000
_cell.angle_alpha   90.00
_cell.angle_beta   90.00
_cell.angle_gamma   90.00
#
_symmetry.space_group_name_H-M   'P 1'
#
loop_
_entity.id
_entity.type
_entity.pdbx_description
1 polymer ?
#
loop_
_entity_poly.entity_id
_entity_poly.type
_entity_poly.pdbx_seq_one_letter_code
_entity_poly.pdbx_strand_id
1 'polypeptide(L)'
;MLGFGVFSALTILPLAALVLRPIPAPPVTAGPAAGPVQGARVFGLPANAAQALIAIASFLCCIPMAMPAAHLVAFCGDLGIAGARGAVMLSMLLAAAFLARQAWGWLSDRIGGLRTVLAGNLCQVAGMVAFLMTQDEAGLFFVAVAYGLGFSGIVPAYVLAIRELFPAAEAAWRVPSTLFLSLSGMAVGAWLAGWLHDRFGNYALAWEVGIIANLAAIALVGWCVLRQRR
;
A
#
# COMPACT_ATOMS: atom_id res chain seq x y z
N MET A 1 -15.27 -20.73 -2.83
CA MET A 1 -15.21 -19.76 -1.73
C MET A 1 -15.34 -20.41 -0.35
N LEU A 2 -16.41 -21.19 -0.06
CA LEU A 2 -16.61 -21.87 1.24
C LEU A 2 -15.43 -22.78 1.64
N GLY A 3 -14.88 -23.59 0.72
CA GLY A 3 -13.75 -24.49 1.01
C GLY A 3 -12.48 -23.75 1.45
N PHE A 4 -12.19 -22.60 0.85
CA PHE A 4 -11.05 -21.77 1.26
C PHE A 4 -11.25 -21.16 2.65
N GLY A 5 -12.48 -20.70 2.95
CA GLY A 5 -12.84 -20.18 4.28
C GLY A 5 -12.72 -21.25 5.38
N VAL A 6 -13.20 -22.45 5.12
CA VAL A 6 -13.08 -23.58 6.04
C VAL A 6 -11.61 -23.99 6.24
N PHE A 7 -10.83 -24.08 5.16
CA PHE A 7 -9.40 -24.38 5.25
C PHE A 7 -8.65 -23.32 6.09
N SER A 8 -8.91 -22.02 5.84
CA SER A 8 -8.29 -20.95 6.60
C SER A 8 -8.68 -20.98 8.07
N ALA A 9 -9.95 -21.25 8.39
CA ALA A 9 -10.39 -21.37 9.77
C ALA A 9 -9.74 -22.57 10.48
N LEU A 10 -9.69 -23.73 9.83
CA LEU A 10 -9.09 -24.95 10.38
C LEU A 10 -7.57 -24.84 10.59
N THR A 11 -6.89 -24.02 9.83
CA THR A 11 -5.43 -23.80 9.99
C THR A 11 -5.12 -22.68 10.97
N ILE A 12 -5.82 -21.53 10.87
CA ILE A 12 -5.51 -20.35 11.68
C ILE A 12 -5.99 -20.46 13.13
N LEU A 13 -7.20 -21.01 13.36
CA LEU A 13 -7.75 -21.13 14.72
C LEU A 13 -6.91 -22.02 15.66
N PRO A 14 -6.50 -23.26 15.27
CA PRO A 14 -5.66 -24.07 16.13
C PRO A 14 -4.25 -23.48 16.30
N LEU A 15 -3.69 -22.88 15.24
CA LEU A 15 -2.39 -22.21 15.34
C LEU A 15 -2.45 -21.02 16.29
N ALA A 16 -3.49 -20.20 16.20
CA ALA A 16 -3.72 -19.08 17.11
C ALA A 16 -3.91 -19.56 18.56
N ALA A 17 -4.66 -20.63 18.78
CA ALA A 17 -4.87 -21.19 20.12
C ALA A 17 -3.57 -21.75 20.75
N LEU A 18 -2.67 -22.31 19.92
CA LEU A 18 -1.39 -22.86 20.37
C LEU A 18 -0.32 -21.79 20.62
N VAL A 19 -0.28 -20.73 19.79
CA VAL A 19 0.79 -19.73 19.77
C VAL A 19 0.42 -18.48 20.57
N LEU A 20 -0.85 -18.05 20.52
CA LEU A 20 -1.32 -16.89 21.26
C LEU A 20 -1.58 -17.26 22.72
N ARG A 21 -0.52 -17.33 23.52
CA ARG A 21 -0.69 -17.34 24.98
C ARG A 21 -1.20 -15.98 25.42
N PRO A 22 -2.17 -15.93 26.39
CA PRO A 22 -2.55 -14.65 27.00
C PRO A 22 -1.28 -14.02 27.58
N ILE A 23 -0.87 -12.89 27.02
CA ILE A 23 0.20 -12.09 27.65
C ILE A 23 -0.37 -11.63 28.99
N PRO A 24 0.26 -11.94 30.14
CA PRO A 24 -0.17 -11.36 31.40
C PRO A 24 -0.26 -9.86 31.22
N ALA A 25 -1.43 -9.29 31.49
CA ALA A 25 -1.57 -7.84 31.43
C ALA A 25 -0.45 -7.23 32.29
N PRO A 26 0.39 -6.33 31.77
CA PRO A 26 1.35 -5.65 32.61
C PRO A 26 0.59 -5.06 33.78
N PRO A 27 1.13 -5.13 35.02
CA PRO A 27 0.46 -4.56 36.15
C PRO A 27 0.07 -3.13 35.79
N VAL A 28 -1.21 -2.81 35.90
CA VAL A 28 -1.72 -1.46 35.71
C VAL A 28 -1.16 -0.65 36.88
N THR A 29 0.12 -0.29 36.76
CA THR A 29 0.61 0.85 37.54
C THR A 29 -0.17 2.01 36.97
N ALA A 30 -1.16 2.45 37.75
CA ALA A 30 -1.92 3.66 37.51
C ALA A 30 -0.97 4.87 37.68
N GLY A 31 -0.01 4.97 36.72
CA GLY A 31 0.55 6.25 36.37
C GLY A 31 -0.59 7.09 35.78
N PRO A 32 -0.65 8.39 36.01
CA PRO A 32 -1.69 9.23 35.43
C PRO A 32 -1.76 8.90 33.97
N ALA A 33 -2.95 8.47 33.48
CA ALA A 33 -3.20 8.25 32.08
C ALA A 33 -2.62 9.48 31.37
N ALA A 34 -1.54 9.30 30.61
CA ALA A 34 -0.99 10.39 29.83
C ALA A 34 -2.13 10.78 28.90
N GLY A 35 -2.88 11.82 29.29
CA GLY A 35 -3.92 12.39 28.46
C GLY A 35 -3.31 12.67 27.08
N PRO A 36 -4.11 12.82 26.04
CA PRO A 36 -3.60 13.13 24.72
C PRO A 36 -2.59 14.27 24.92
N VAL A 37 -1.34 14.08 24.42
CA VAL A 37 -0.30 15.09 24.50
C VAL A 37 -0.78 16.25 23.65
N GLN A 38 -1.63 17.10 24.26
CA GLN A 38 -2.18 18.30 23.64
C GLN A 38 -1.00 19.21 23.36
N GLY A 39 -0.69 19.36 22.05
CA GLY A 39 0.34 20.26 21.59
C GLY A 39 1.54 19.63 20.90
N ALA A 40 1.66 18.29 20.86
CA ALA A 40 2.70 17.64 20.06
C ALA A 40 2.52 18.00 18.57
N ARG A 41 3.52 18.71 18.01
CA ARG A 41 3.53 19.05 16.59
C ARG A 41 4.29 18.00 15.81
N VAL A 42 3.67 17.43 14.77
CA VAL A 42 4.30 16.53 13.81
C VAL A 42 4.47 17.30 12.51
N PHE A 43 5.67 17.39 12.00
CA PHE A 43 6.01 18.23 10.81
C PHE A 43 5.73 19.72 11.01
N GLY A 44 5.65 20.21 12.25
CA GLY A 44 5.21 21.58 12.56
C GLY A 44 3.70 21.80 12.50
N LEU A 45 2.92 20.74 12.23
CA LEU A 45 1.45 20.74 12.19
C LEU A 45 0.85 20.14 13.48
N PRO A 46 -0.42 20.46 13.79
CA PRO A 46 -1.17 19.73 14.80
C PRO A 46 -1.24 18.24 14.43
N ALA A 47 -1.18 17.34 15.41
CA ALA A 47 -1.12 15.89 15.19
C ALA A 47 -2.23 15.36 14.26
N ASN A 48 -3.46 15.88 14.38
CA ASN A 48 -4.57 15.45 13.51
C ASN A 48 -4.43 15.96 12.07
N ALA A 49 -3.85 17.14 11.85
CA ALA A 49 -3.57 17.63 10.49
C ALA A 49 -2.44 16.81 9.82
N ALA A 50 -1.40 16.45 10.57
CA ALA A 50 -0.35 15.56 10.11
C ALA A 50 -0.90 14.16 9.77
N GLN A 51 -1.80 13.62 10.60
CA GLN A 51 -2.50 12.37 10.34
C GLN A 51 -3.34 12.44 9.06
N ALA A 52 -4.14 13.49 8.88
CA ALA A 52 -4.96 13.67 7.68
C ALA A 52 -4.10 13.72 6.41
N LEU A 53 -2.96 14.39 6.47
CA LEU A 53 -2.03 14.50 5.35
C LEU A 53 -1.42 13.13 4.97
N ILE A 54 -1.01 12.33 5.96
CA ILE A 54 -0.52 10.96 5.75
C ILE A 54 -1.63 10.07 5.18
N ALA A 55 -2.85 10.18 5.71
CA ALA A 55 -4.00 9.40 5.28
C ALA A 55 -4.41 9.74 3.83
N ILE A 56 -4.40 11.02 3.44
CA ILE A 56 -4.64 11.46 2.07
C ILE A 56 -3.53 10.93 1.14
N ALA A 57 -2.27 11.03 1.55
CA ALA A 57 -1.17 10.48 0.77
C ALA A 57 -1.30 8.96 0.59
N SER A 58 -1.73 8.22 1.61
CA SER A 58 -1.96 6.78 1.51
C SER A 58 -3.12 6.43 0.59
N PHE A 59 -4.22 7.20 0.62
CA PHE A 59 -5.33 7.06 -0.33
C PHE A 59 -4.85 7.23 -1.77
N LEU A 60 -4.15 8.34 -2.06
CA LEU A 60 -3.68 8.66 -3.40
C LEU A 60 -2.69 7.62 -3.95
N CYS A 61 -1.75 7.13 -3.14
CA CYS A 61 -0.80 6.11 -3.61
C CYS A 61 -1.45 4.73 -3.80
N CYS A 62 -2.53 4.45 -3.08
CA CYS A 62 -3.25 3.18 -3.19
C CYS A 62 -4.20 3.12 -4.40
N ILE A 63 -4.55 4.26 -5.02
CA ILE A 63 -5.30 4.29 -6.28
C ILE A 63 -4.57 3.48 -7.36
N PRO A 64 -3.34 3.83 -7.78
CA PRO A 64 -2.62 3.07 -8.81
C PRO A 64 -2.20 1.67 -8.35
N MET A 65 -2.08 1.44 -7.04
CA MET A 65 -1.67 0.14 -6.52
C MET A 65 -2.61 -1.00 -6.90
N ALA A 66 -3.92 -0.74 -6.93
CA ALA A 66 -4.92 -1.74 -7.27
C ALA A 66 -5.17 -1.89 -8.78
N MET A 67 -4.83 -0.88 -9.58
CA MET A 67 -5.14 -0.87 -11.02
C MET A 67 -4.52 -2.07 -11.77
N PRO A 68 -3.20 -2.34 -11.70
CA PRO A 68 -2.64 -3.50 -12.37
C PRO A 68 -3.16 -4.82 -11.79
N ALA A 69 -3.29 -4.93 -10.47
CA ALA A 69 -3.78 -6.15 -9.85
C ALA A 69 -5.21 -6.53 -10.29
N ALA A 70 -6.07 -5.53 -10.53
CA ALA A 70 -7.46 -5.75 -10.94
C ALA A 70 -7.60 -5.92 -12.47
N HIS A 71 -6.76 -5.26 -13.27
CA HIS A 71 -7.01 -5.11 -14.70
C HIS A 71 -5.92 -5.70 -15.61
N LEU A 72 -4.82 -6.26 -15.07
CA LEU A 72 -3.71 -6.79 -15.88
C LEU A 72 -4.17 -7.85 -16.90
N VAL A 73 -5.08 -8.75 -16.49
CA VAL A 73 -5.57 -9.81 -17.39
C VAL A 73 -6.41 -9.22 -18.52
N ALA A 74 -7.27 -8.24 -18.22
CA ALA A 74 -8.08 -7.56 -19.24
C ALA A 74 -7.21 -6.71 -20.16
N PHE A 75 -6.23 -5.99 -19.62
CA PHE A 75 -5.23 -5.23 -20.39
C PHE A 75 -4.44 -6.13 -21.36
N CYS A 76 -4.03 -7.32 -20.93
CA CYS A 76 -3.42 -8.31 -21.83
C CYS A 76 -4.38 -8.73 -22.95
N GLY A 77 -5.67 -8.89 -22.64
CA GLY A 77 -6.70 -9.21 -23.64
C GLY A 77 -6.85 -8.13 -24.71
N ASP A 78 -6.82 -6.85 -24.34
CA ASP A 78 -6.87 -5.71 -25.28
C ASP A 78 -5.65 -5.68 -26.22
N LEU A 79 -4.51 -6.20 -25.78
CA LEU A 79 -3.29 -6.33 -26.57
C LEU A 79 -3.25 -7.63 -27.40
N GLY A 80 -4.32 -8.44 -27.40
CA GLY A 80 -4.38 -9.72 -28.09
C GLY A 80 -3.58 -10.85 -27.41
N ILE A 81 -3.12 -10.65 -26.17
CA ILE A 81 -2.42 -11.66 -25.39
C ILE A 81 -3.45 -12.59 -24.73
N ALA A 82 -3.25 -13.90 -24.85
CA ALA A 82 -4.16 -14.90 -24.30
C ALA A 82 -4.38 -14.69 -22.78
N GLY A 83 -5.62 -14.73 -22.31
CA GLY A 83 -5.97 -14.50 -20.92
C GLY A 83 -5.25 -15.42 -19.93
N ALA A 84 -4.92 -16.65 -20.32
CA ALA A 84 -4.09 -17.56 -19.53
C ALA A 84 -2.69 -16.98 -19.25
N ARG A 85 -2.09 -16.29 -20.23
CA ARG A 85 -0.79 -15.61 -20.08
C ARG A 85 -0.90 -14.40 -19.15
N GLY A 86 -1.98 -13.61 -19.30
CA GLY A 86 -2.29 -12.51 -18.37
C GLY A 86 -2.47 -13.00 -16.93
N ALA A 87 -3.12 -14.14 -16.70
CA ALA A 87 -3.25 -14.75 -15.39
C ALA A 87 -1.90 -15.20 -14.81
N VAL A 88 -0.99 -15.73 -15.63
CA VAL A 88 0.38 -16.05 -15.21
C VAL A 88 1.15 -14.78 -14.84
N MET A 89 1.06 -13.70 -15.64
CA MET A 89 1.67 -12.40 -15.31
C MET A 89 1.19 -11.86 -13.97
N LEU A 90 -0.12 -11.91 -13.71
CA LEU A 90 -0.70 -11.50 -12.43
C LEU A 90 -0.18 -12.36 -11.28
N SER A 91 -0.08 -13.67 -11.47
CA SER A 91 0.47 -14.58 -10.46
C SER A 91 1.94 -14.26 -10.15
N MET A 92 2.74 -13.95 -11.16
CA MET A 92 4.14 -13.55 -11.00
C MET A 92 4.26 -12.20 -10.29
N LEU A 93 3.41 -11.22 -10.62
CA LEU A 93 3.33 -9.93 -9.93
C LEU A 93 3.08 -10.14 -8.43
N LEU A 94 2.08 -10.94 -8.08
CA LEU A 94 1.70 -11.20 -6.69
C LEU A 94 2.78 -12.00 -5.94
N ALA A 95 3.40 -13.00 -6.60
CA ALA A 95 4.50 -13.77 -6.02
C ALA A 95 5.73 -12.88 -5.77
N ALA A 96 6.10 -12.02 -6.73
CA ALA A 96 7.17 -11.04 -6.57
C ALA A 96 6.88 -10.07 -5.43
N ALA A 97 5.65 -9.57 -5.31
CA ALA A 97 5.22 -8.70 -4.23
C ALA A 97 5.31 -9.40 -2.86
N PHE A 98 4.93 -10.68 -2.79
CA PHE A 98 5.03 -11.46 -1.55
C PHE A 98 6.49 -11.62 -1.10
N LEU A 99 7.39 -11.99 -2.02
CA LEU A 99 8.81 -12.18 -1.72
C LEU A 99 9.49 -10.86 -1.34
N ALA A 100 9.22 -9.79 -2.08
CA ALA A 100 9.82 -8.47 -1.83
C ALA A 100 9.37 -7.84 -0.51
N ARG A 101 8.23 -8.22 0.03
CA ARG A 101 7.70 -7.67 1.29
C ARG A 101 8.67 -7.82 2.46
N GLN A 102 9.42 -8.93 2.50
CA GLN A 102 10.44 -9.14 3.54
C GLN A 102 11.60 -8.15 3.41
N ALA A 103 12.09 -7.94 2.17
CA ALA A 103 13.16 -6.98 1.90
C ALA A 103 12.72 -5.54 2.23
N TRP A 104 11.48 -5.17 1.88
CA TRP A 104 10.92 -3.87 2.22
C TRP A 104 10.75 -3.67 3.73
N GLY A 105 10.36 -4.72 4.47
CA GLY A 105 10.31 -4.70 5.94
C GLY A 105 11.68 -4.39 6.54
N TRP A 106 12.70 -5.15 6.13
CA TRP A 106 14.08 -4.93 6.56
C TRP A 106 14.60 -3.52 6.20
N LEU A 107 14.28 -3.01 5.01
CA LEU A 107 14.63 -1.66 4.60
C LEU A 107 13.91 -0.62 5.47
N SER A 108 12.62 -0.83 5.73
CA SER A 108 11.79 0.05 6.54
C SER A 108 12.32 0.22 7.97
N ASP A 109 12.81 -0.88 8.57
CA ASP A 109 13.42 -0.85 9.89
C ASP A 109 14.73 -0.02 9.94
N ARG A 110 15.40 0.14 8.79
CA ARG A 110 16.68 0.89 8.70
C ARG A 110 16.52 2.36 8.36
N ILE A 111 15.61 2.68 7.43
CA ILE A 111 15.47 4.06 6.92
C ILE A 111 14.25 4.78 7.47
N GLY A 112 13.38 4.06 8.20
CA GLY A 112 12.13 4.57 8.75
C GLY A 112 10.95 4.49 7.78
N GLY A 113 9.74 4.52 8.33
CA GLY A 113 8.51 4.29 7.57
C GLY A 113 8.27 5.28 6.44
N LEU A 114 8.38 6.60 6.69
CA LEU A 114 8.11 7.63 5.67
C LEU A 114 9.06 7.58 4.47
N ARG A 115 10.35 7.32 4.71
CA ARG A 115 11.32 7.19 3.61
C ARG A 115 11.07 5.94 2.78
N THR A 116 10.67 4.86 3.43
CA THR A 116 10.28 3.62 2.76
C THR A 116 9.04 3.83 1.90
N VAL A 117 8.03 4.53 2.42
CA VAL A 117 6.85 4.93 1.62
C VAL A 117 7.26 5.74 0.39
N LEU A 118 8.15 6.71 0.54
CA LEU A 118 8.63 7.53 -0.57
C LEU A 118 9.34 6.68 -1.63
N ALA A 119 10.25 5.78 -1.20
CA ALA A 119 10.96 4.88 -2.10
C ALA A 119 10.01 3.93 -2.85
N GLY A 120 9.05 3.33 -2.13
CA GLY A 120 8.02 2.47 -2.73
C GLY A 120 7.15 3.20 -3.75
N ASN A 121 6.73 4.44 -3.45
CA ASN A 121 5.97 5.27 -4.38
C ASN A 121 6.77 5.61 -5.65
N LEU A 122 8.07 5.88 -5.54
CA LEU A 122 8.94 6.10 -6.71
C LEU A 122 9.03 4.85 -7.59
N CYS A 123 9.23 3.67 -6.98
CA CYS A 123 9.19 2.40 -7.70
C CYS A 123 7.82 2.16 -8.36
N GLN A 124 6.74 2.50 -7.67
CA GLN A 124 5.38 2.33 -8.19
C GLN A 124 5.11 3.23 -9.40
N VAL A 125 5.51 4.51 -9.38
CA VAL A 125 5.40 5.40 -10.55
C VAL A 125 6.21 4.84 -11.72
N ALA A 126 7.45 4.42 -11.48
CA ALA A 126 8.27 3.83 -12.54
C ALA A 126 7.60 2.59 -13.17
N GLY A 127 7.01 1.73 -12.35
CA GLY A 127 6.27 0.56 -12.83
C GLY A 127 4.99 0.93 -13.60
N MET A 128 4.25 1.96 -13.16
CA MET A 128 3.06 2.45 -13.90
C MET A 128 3.44 3.05 -15.24
N VAL A 129 4.53 3.83 -15.32
CA VAL A 129 5.07 4.34 -16.58
C VAL A 129 5.49 3.18 -17.49
N ALA A 130 6.12 2.14 -16.93
CA ALA A 130 6.48 0.96 -17.69
C ALA A 130 5.25 0.23 -18.25
N PHE A 131 4.15 0.08 -17.51
CA PHE A 131 2.88 -0.46 -18.03
C PHE A 131 2.31 0.39 -19.16
N LEU A 132 2.40 1.73 -19.08
CA LEU A 132 1.94 2.63 -20.13
C LEU A 132 2.75 2.49 -21.42
N MET A 133 4.06 2.24 -21.31
CA MET A 133 4.98 2.20 -22.45
C MET A 133 5.15 0.80 -23.06
N THR A 134 4.80 -0.26 -22.35
CA THR A 134 5.05 -1.64 -22.77
C THR A 134 3.76 -2.30 -23.28
N GLN A 135 3.79 -2.81 -24.50
CA GLN A 135 2.64 -3.44 -25.13
C GLN A 135 2.96 -4.87 -25.64
N ASP A 136 4.21 -5.30 -25.54
CA ASP A 136 4.63 -6.65 -25.90
C ASP A 136 4.55 -7.62 -24.71
N GLU A 137 4.29 -8.89 -25.01
CA GLU A 137 4.09 -9.92 -23.99
C GLU A 137 5.31 -10.09 -23.06
N ALA A 138 6.51 -10.18 -23.64
CA ALA A 138 7.73 -10.41 -22.87
C ALA A 138 8.05 -9.23 -21.93
N GLY A 139 7.89 -8.01 -22.42
CA GLY A 139 8.06 -6.79 -21.64
C GLY A 139 7.05 -6.70 -20.50
N LEU A 140 5.79 -7.06 -20.74
CA LEU A 140 4.75 -7.05 -19.70
C LEU A 140 5.02 -8.06 -18.59
N PHE A 141 5.59 -9.24 -18.89
CA PHE A 141 6.05 -10.17 -17.85
C PHE A 141 7.10 -9.52 -16.94
N PHE A 142 8.10 -8.86 -17.54
CA PHE A 142 9.13 -8.16 -16.77
C PHE A 142 8.56 -7.01 -15.95
N VAL A 143 7.71 -6.18 -16.55
CA VAL A 143 7.05 -5.04 -15.89
C VAL A 143 6.18 -5.50 -14.72
N ALA A 144 5.41 -6.58 -14.89
CA ALA A 144 4.57 -7.14 -13.83
C ALA A 144 5.40 -7.58 -12.62
N VAL A 145 6.50 -8.29 -12.84
CA VAL A 145 7.42 -8.71 -11.78
C VAL A 145 8.07 -7.50 -11.10
N ALA A 146 8.62 -6.56 -11.89
CA ALA A 146 9.27 -5.36 -11.37
C ALA A 146 8.32 -4.49 -10.55
N TYR A 147 7.08 -4.33 -11.03
CA TYR A 147 6.03 -3.63 -10.30
C TYR A 147 5.73 -4.31 -8.96
N GLY A 148 5.55 -5.65 -8.96
CA GLY A 148 5.33 -6.43 -7.74
C GLY A 148 6.44 -6.24 -6.71
N LEU A 149 7.70 -6.27 -7.16
CA LEU A 149 8.86 -6.02 -6.30
C LEU A 149 8.83 -4.60 -5.72
N GLY A 150 8.42 -3.60 -6.50
CA GLY A 150 8.52 -2.18 -6.14
C GLY A 150 7.51 -1.69 -5.12
N PHE A 151 6.23 -2.10 -5.24
CA PHE A 151 5.15 -1.47 -4.45
C PHE A 151 4.85 -2.15 -3.11
N SER A 152 5.30 -3.40 -2.92
CA SER A 152 4.78 -4.28 -1.85
C SER A 152 5.05 -3.82 -0.42
N GLY A 153 6.02 -2.93 -0.22
CA GLY A 153 6.39 -2.39 1.09
C GLY A 153 5.60 -1.16 1.54
N ILE A 154 4.81 -0.53 0.67
CA ILE A 154 4.21 0.78 0.93
C ILE A 154 3.22 0.74 2.11
N VAL A 155 2.26 -0.19 2.10
CA VAL A 155 1.23 -0.26 3.13
C VAL A 155 1.79 -0.57 4.53
N PRO A 156 2.67 -1.58 4.71
CA PRO A 156 3.34 -1.79 6.00
C PRO A 156 4.17 -0.58 6.45
N ALA A 157 4.83 0.11 5.51
CA ALA A 157 5.63 1.29 5.84
C ALA A 157 4.79 2.48 6.33
N TYR A 158 3.54 2.65 5.86
CA TYR A 158 2.61 3.61 6.44
C TYR A 158 2.26 3.28 7.88
N VAL A 159 2.04 2.01 8.20
CA VAL A 159 1.78 1.55 9.57
C VAL A 159 2.97 1.87 10.47
N LEU A 160 4.19 1.58 10.01
CA LEU A 160 5.41 1.91 10.74
C LEU A 160 5.55 3.43 10.92
N ALA A 161 5.37 4.22 9.86
CA ALA A 161 5.45 5.68 9.91
C ALA A 161 4.51 6.29 10.97
N ILE A 162 3.28 5.78 11.08
CA ILE A 162 2.33 6.25 12.11
C ILE A 162 2.82 5.88 13.50
N ARG A 163 3.36 4.68 13.68
CA ARG A 163 3.90 4.25 14.98
C ARG A 163 5.16 4.99 15.41
N GLU A 164 5.94 5.48 14.43
CA GLU A 164 7.13 6.32 14.68
C GLU A 164 6.75 7.77 15.00
N LEU A 165 5.68 8.29 14.41
CA LEU A 165 5.32 9.70 14.47
C LEU A 165 4.35 10.06 15.61
N PHE A 166 3.58 9.10 16.07
CA PHE A 166 2.52 9.34 17.06
C PHE A 166 2.69 8.47 18.31
N PRO A 167 2.20 8.92 19.47
CA PRO A 167 2.22 8.14 20.71
C PRO A 167 1.51 6.79 20.55
N ALA A 168 2.04 5.75 21.18
CA ALA A 168 1.50 4.39 21.10
C ALA A 168 0.01 4.31 21.49
N ALA A 169 -0.44 5.14 22.46
CA ALA A 169 -1.85 5.21 22.86
C ALA A 169 -2.78 5.67 21.73
N GLU A 170 -2.29 6.48 20.79
CA GLU A 170 -3.07 6.97 19.65
C GLU A 170 -2.98 6.04 18.44
N ALA A 171 -2.00 5.13 18.39
CA ALA A 171 -1.82 4.20 17.27
C ALA A 171 -3.04 3.29 17.06
N ALA A 172 -3.77 2.98 18.14
CA ALA A 172 -4.95 2.12 18.11
C ALA A 172 -6.07 2.62 17.16
N TRP A 173 -6.19 3.94 16.98
CA TRP A 173 -7.16 4.52 16.05
C TRP A 173 -6.53 5.12 14.79
N ARG A 174 -5.28 5.63 14.87
CA ARG A 174 -4.59 6.26 13.75
C ARG A 174 -4.19 5.24 12.68
N VAL A 175 -3.72 4.06 13.06
CA VAL A 175 -3.37 2.99 12.12
C VAL A 175 -4.60 2.51 11.35
N PRO A 176 -5.70 2.08 12.00
CA PRO A 176 -6.88 1.63 11.27
C PRO A 176 -7.49 2.71 10.37
N SER A 177 -7.51 3.98 10.79
CA SER A 177 -8.05 5.06 9.96
C SER A 177 -7.22 5.28 8.68
N THR A 178 -5.89 5.20 8.77
CA THR A 178 -5.03 5.28 7.57
C THR A 178 -5.20 4.07 6.67
N LEU A 179 -5.27 2.86 7.24
CA LEU A 179 -5.52 1.64 6.46
C LEU A 179 -6.89 1.65 5.78
N PHE A 180 -7.92 2.19 6.44
CA PHE A 180 -9.24 2.37 5.83
C PHE A 180 -9.17 3.27 4.59
N LEU A 181 -8.45 4.40 4.67
CA LEU A 181 -8.24 5.29 3.53
C LEU A 181 -7.38 4.62 2.44
N SER A 182 -6.35 3.85 2.81
CA SER A 182 -5.55 3.07 1.86
C SER A 182 -6.41 2.08 1.07
N LEU A 183 -7.25 1.30 1.75
CA LEU A 183 -8.15 0.33 1.12
C LEU A 183 -9.23 1.03 0.28
N SER A 184 -9.75 2.16 0.73
CA SER A 184 -10.67 2.99 -0.05
C SER A 184 -10.01 3.50 -1.34
N GLY A 185 -8.75 3.92 -1.28
CA GLY A 185 -7.95 4.27 -2.46
C GLY A 185 -7.82 3.12 -3.44
N MET A 186 -7.54 1.90 -2.96
CA MET A 186 -7.49 0.70 -3.80
C MET A 186 -8.84 0.41 -4.47
N ALA A 187 -9.94 0.52 -3.73
CA ALA A 187 -11.28 0.30 -4.27
C ALA A 187 -11.63 1.32 -5.37
N VAL A 188 -11.35 2.61 -5.10
CA VAL A 188 -11.53 3.68 -6.09
C VAL A 188 -10.65 3.44 -7.31
N GLY A 189 -9.39 3.05 -7.14
CA GLY A 189 -8.46 2.79 -8.24
C GLY A 189 -8.92 1.65 -9.14
N ALA A 190 -9.32 0.52 -8.55
CA ALA A 190 -9.83 -0.61 -9.32
C ALA A 190 -11.12 -0.25 -10.08
N TRP A 191 -12.06 0.43 -9.43
CA TRP A 191 -13.28 0.89 -10.08
C TRP A 191 -13.00 1.92 -11.19
N LEU A 192 -12.14 2.91 -10.90
CA LEU A 192 -11.83 4.01 -11.83
C LEU A 192 -11.14 3.49 -13.09
N ALA A 193 -10.23 2.52 -12.98
CA ALA A 193 -9.57 1.93 -14.14
C ALA A 193 -10.57 1.23 -15.08
N GLY A 194 -11.53 0.49 -14.54
CA GLY A 194 -12.60 -0.13 -15.32
C GLY A 194 -13.51 0.92 -15.97
N TRP A 195 -13.93 1.92 -15.20
CA TRP A 195 -14.80 2.99 -15.72
C TRP A 195 -14.14 3.79 -16.86
N LEU A 196 -12.84 4.09 -16.72
CA LEU A 196 -12.07 4.77 -17.77
C LEU A 196 -11.92 3.88 -19.00
N HIS A 197 -11.64 2.60 -18.83
CA HIS A 197 -11.57 1.64 -19.93
C HIS A 197 -12.90 1.54 -20.68
N ASP A 198 -14.03 1.40 -19.97
CA ASP A 198 -15.36 1.30 -20.57
C ASP A 198 -15.72 2.57 -21.37
N ARG A 199 -15.22 3.74 -20.94
CA ARG A 199 -15.51 5.02 -21.57
C ARG A 199 -14.61 5.34 -22.77
N PHE A 200 -13.33 4.94 -22.72
CA PHE A 200 -12.31 5.32 -23.70
C PHE A 200 -11.76 4.16 -24.52
N GLY A 201 -12.13 2.92 -24.19
CA GLY A 201 -11.76 1.72 -24.94
C GLY A 201 -10.30 1.28 -24.78
N ASN A 202 -9.55 1.86 -23.81
CA ASN A 202 -8.18 1.47 -23.53
C ASN A 202 -7.77 1.83 -22.09
N TYR A 203 -6.67 1.25 -21.60
CA TYR A 203 -6.15 1.48 -20.26
C TYR A 203 -5.16 2.65 -20.15
N ALA A 204 -4.74 3.30 -21.24
CA ALA A 204 -3.71 4.34 -21.20
C ALA A 204 -4.07 5.46 -20.21
N LEU A 205 -5.31 6.00 -20.33
CA LEU A 205 -5.79 7.05 -19.43
C LEU A 205 -5.87 6.59 -17.96
N ALA A 206 -6.18 5.31 -17.73
CA ALA A 206 -6.20 4.75 -16.37
C ALA A 206 -4.79 4.75 -15.76
N TRP A 207 -3.78 4.33 -16.53
CA TRP A 207 -2.40 4.38 -16.09
C TRP A 207 -1.91 5.82 -15.84
N GLU A 208 -2.25 6.77 -16.72
CA GLU A 208 -1.90 8.18 -16.56
C GLU A 208 -2.52 8.79 -15.29
N VAL A 209 -3.80 8.57 -15.05
CA VAL A 209 -4.48 9.03 -13.82
C VAL A 209 -3.84 8.40 -12.58
N GLY A 210 -3.49 7.12 -12.63
CA GLY A 210 -2.75 6.44 -11.58
C GLY A 210 -1.38 7.08 -11.30
N ILE A 211 -0.63 7.43 -12.35
CA ILE A 211 0.66 8.13 -12.25
C ILE A 211 0.48 9.49 -11.57
N ILE A 212 -0.51 10.27 -12.01
CA ILE A 212 -0.79 11.61 -11.43
C ILE A 212 -1.13 11.50 -9.94
N ALA A 213 -2.00 10.56 -9.57
CA ALA A 213 -2.37 10.33 -8.18
C ALA A 213 -1.14 9.93 -7.32
N ASN A 214 -0.27 9.09 -7.85
CA ASN A 214 0.94 8.69 -7.14
C ASN A 214 1.98 9.83 -7.04
N LEU A 215 2.14 10.64 -8.08
CA LEU A 215 2.99 11.83 -8.02
C LEU A 215 2.52 12.83 -6.96
N ALA A 216 1.20 13.01 -6.82
CA ALA A 216 0.64 13.80 -5.72
C ALA A 216 0.96 13.19 -4.35
N ALA A 217 0.86 11.87 -4.20
CA ALA A 217 1.27 11.17 -2.98
C ALA A 217 2.76 11.36 -2.69
N ILE A 218 3.64 11.26 -3.70
CA ILE A 218 5.08 11.50 -3.59
C ILE A 218 5.36 12.93 -3.11
N ALA A 219 4.65 13.92 -3.64
CA ALA A 219 4.81 15.31 -3.23
C ALA A 219 4.45 15.50 -1.75
N LEU A 220 3.32 14.93 -1.30
CA LEU A 220 2.89 15.00 0.10
C LEU A 220 3.87 14.29 1.04
N VAL A 221 4.24 13.04 0.73
CA VAL A 221 5.18 12.27 1.56
C VAL A 221 6.57 12.89 1.54
N GLY A 222 7.04 13.36 0.38
CA GLY A 222 8.32 14.05 0.25
C GLY A 222 8.37 15.31 1.10
N TRP A 223 7.30 16.09 1.12
CA TRP A 223 7.19 17.24 2.01
C TRP A 223 7.27 16.84 3.50
N CYS A 224 6.58 15.75 3.90
CA CYS A 224 6.68 15.21 5.26
C CYS A 224 8.12 14.80 5.63
N VAL A 225 8.81 14.10 4.73
CA VAL A 225 10.21 13.65 4.93
C VAL A 225 11.15 14.84 5.10
N LEU A 226 10.97 15.91 4.31
CA LEU A 226 11.78 17.13 4.42
C LEU A 226 11.54 17.87 5.74
N ARG A 227 10.30 17.88 6.23
CA ARG A 227 9.93 18.49 7.51
C ARG A 227 10.37 17.68 8.72
N GLN A 228 10.46 16.35 8.60
CA GLN A 228 10.96 15.48 9.67
C GLN A 228 12.45 15.70 9.99
N ARG A 229 13.22 16.23 9.03
CA ARG A 229 14.66 16.51 9.20
C ARG A 229 14.96 17.84 9.91
N ARG A 230 13.97 18.69 10.09
CA ARG A 230 14.08 20.00 10.77
C ARG A 230 13.55 19.91 12.19
#